data_e8a6bdb37d8dd74027ea2cae4a054dc9
#
_entry.id   e8a6bdb37d8dd74027ea2cae4a054dc9
#
_cell.length_a   1.000
_cell.length_b   1.000
_cell.length_c   1.000
_cell.angle_alpha   90.00
_cell.angle_beta   90.00
_cell.angle_gamma   90.00
#
_symmetry.space_group_name_H-M   'P 1'
#
loop_
_entity.id
_entity.type
_entity.pdbx_description
1 polymer ?
#
loop_
_entity_poly.entity_id
_entity_poly.type
_entity_poly.pdbx_seq_one_letter_code
_entity_poly.pdbx_strand_id
1 'polypeptide(L)'
;MGETDYNALLYDKMKAEQDKYKDWLLNQPPEEILNHTYEYTMKEDIVMCMEELELSPKQAKALLRSPCPLDDVYNEFKDREVEHMDTIRDSIETRANDVLKRDKNRESR
;
A
#
# COMPACT_ATOMS: atom_id res chain seq x y z
N MET A 1 -2.76 -8.85 35.27
CA MET A 1 -1.73 -9.36 34.43
C MET A 1 -2.17 -9.46 33.00
N GLY A 2 -1.86 -8.50 32.23
CA GLY A 2 -2.27 -8.50 30.89
C GLY A 2 -1.47 -9.46 30.02
N GLU A 3 -2.16 -10.11 29.11
CA GLU A 3 -1.49 -10.80 28.03
C GLU A 3 -0.77 -9.77 27.18
N THR A 4 0.34 -10.17 26.59
CA THR A 4 1.07 -9.29 25.71
C THR A 4 0.22 -8.99 24.47
N ASP A 5 0.03 -7.72 24.16
CA ASP A 5 -0.69 -7.31 22.97
C ASP A 5 0.29 -7.27 21.78
N TYR A 6 0.39 -8.39 21.10
CA TYR A 6 1.30 -8.51 19.95
C TYR A 6 0.89 -7.63 18.78
N ASN A 7 -0.42 -7.34 18.66
CA ASN A 7 -0.88 -6.41 17.60
C ASN A 7 -0.38 -5.00 17.87
N ALA A 8 -0.41 -4.54 19.10
CA ALA A 8 0.12 -3.23 19.47
C ALA A 8 1.63 -3.15 19.24
N LEU A 9 2.35 -4.19 19.63
CA LEU A 9 3.79 -4.25 19.41
C LEU A 9 4.14 -4.23 17.92
N LEU A 10 3.39 -4.97 17.13
CA LEU A 10 3.60 -5.02 15.68
C LEU A 10 3.31 -3.67 15.04
N TYR A 11 2.21 -3.03 15.43
CA TYR A 11 1.87 -1.69 14.96
C TYR A 11 3.01 -0.70 15.25
N ASP A 12 3.49 -0.70 16.49
CA ASP A 12 4.57 0.20 16.92
C ASP A 12 5.85 -0.05 16.11
N LYS A 13 6.16 -1.32 15.85
CA LYS A 13 7.34 -1.69 15.08
C LYS A 13 7.22 -1.23 13.62
N MET A 14 6.07 -1.45 13.01
CA MET A 14 5.81 -1.02 11.63
C MET A 14 5.83 0.51 11.52
N LYS A 15 5.27 1.21 12.51
CA LYS A 15 5.28 2.67 12.52
C LYS A 15 6.70 3.21 12.64
N ALA A 16 7.52 2.62 13.49
CA ALA A 16 8.92 3.01 13.63
C ALA A 16 9.69 2.75 12.33
N GLU A 17 9.42 1.65 11.67
CA GLU A 17 10.00 1.31 10.37
C GLU A 17 9.62 2.36 9.32
N GLN A 18 8.35 2.76 9.29
CA GLN A 18 7.86 3.79 8.37
C GLN A 18 8.50 5.15 8.65
N ASP A 19 8.65 5.51 9.93
CA ASP A 19 9.29 6.77 10.30
C ASP A 19 10.74 6.83 9.83
N LYS A 20 11.47 5.74 9.92
CA LYS A 20 12.85 5.64 9.40
C LYS A 20 12.88 5.77 7.89
N TYR A 21 11.93 5.13 7.21
CA TYR A 21 11.81 5.21 5.76
C TYR A 21 11.52 6.64 5.32
N LYS A 22 10.61 7.31 6.02
CA LYS A 22 10.27 8.71 5.76
C LYS A 22 11.50 9.62 5.90
N ASP A 23 12.25 9.45 6.98
CA ASP A 23 13.45 10.24 7.21
C ASP A 23 14.49 10.03 6.11
N TRP A 24 14.68 8.78 5.72
CA TRP A 24 15.57 8.45 4.60
C TRP A 24 15.10 9.14 3.31
N LEU A 25 13.81 9.01 3.01
CA LEU A 25 13.22 9.52 1.79
C LEU A 25 13.32 11.04 1.70
N LEU A 26 13.09 11.75 2.80
CA LEU A 26 13.17 13.21 2.84
C LEU A 26 14.59 13.74 2.58
N ASN A 27 15.60 12.90 2.73
CA ASN A 27 16.99 13.26 2.45
C ASN A 27 17.43 12.92 1.02
N GLN A 28 16.52 12.41 0.21
CA GLN A 28 16.82 12.03 -1.18
C GLN A 28 16.57 13.19 -2.13
N PRO A 29 17.20 13.19 -3.32
CA PRO A 29 16.90 14.18 -4.37
C PRO A 29 15.42 14.10 -4.78
N PRO A 30 14.85 15.19 -5.32
CA PRO A 30 13.43 15.19 -5.71
C PRO A 30 13.03 14.05 -6.64
N GLU A 31 13.89 13.64 -7.56
CA GLU A 31 13.60 12.53 -8.47
C GLU A 31 13.44 11.21 -7.72
N GLU A 32 14.30 10.98 -6.73
CA GLU A 32 14.22 9.78 -5.91
C GLU A 32 12.97 9.79 -5.03
N ILE A 33 12.61 10.95 -4.50
CA ILE A 33 11.38 11.10 -3.72
C ILE A 33 10.18 10.70 -4.57
N LEU A 34 10.09 11.19 -5.80
CA LEU A 34 9.00 10.84 -6.71
C LEU A 34 8.96 9.35 -7.02
N ASN A 35 10.12 8.74 -7.21
CA ASN A 35 10.20 7.32 -7.53
C ASN A 35 9.74 6.42 -6.37
N HIS A 36 9.83 6.91 -5.14
CA HIS A 36 9.45 6.15 -3.95
C HIS A 36 8.14 6.59 -3.31
N THR A 37 7.45 7.58 -3.89
CA THR A 37 6.20 8.10 -3.35
C THR A 37 5.12 7.03 -3.24
N TYR A 38 5.00 6.19 -4.25
CA TYR A 38 4.01 5.10 -4.26
C TYR A 38 4.28 4.13 -3.12
N GLU A 39 5.53 3.71 -2.96
CA GLU A 39 5.92 2.80 -1.88
C GLU A 39 5.60 3.41 -0.51
N TYR A 40 5.93 4.68 -0.32
CA TYR A 40 5.65 5.39 0.93
C TYR A 40 4.15 5.40 1.22
N THR A 41 3.33 5.76 0.24
CA THR A 41 1.88 5.84 0.38
C THR A 41 1.28 4.48 0.73
N MET A 42 1.72 3.43 0.05
CA MET A 42 1.20 2.09 0.31
C MET A 42 1.62 1.60 1.69
N LYS A 43 2.83 1.91 2.12
CA LYS A 43 3.29 1.57 3.48
C LYS A 43 2.49 2.31 4.54
N GLU A 44 2.13 3.59 4.29
CA GLU A 44 1.23 4.33 5.19
C GLU A 44 -0.12 3.63 5.31
N ASP A 45 -0.68 3.20 4.19
CA ASP A 45 -1.96 2.49 4.16
C ASP A 45 -1.88 1.18 4.94
N ILE A 46 -0.76 0.46 4.85
CA ILE A 46 -0.55 -0.77 5.61
C ILE A 46 -0.55 -0.48 7.11
N VAL A 47 0.18 0.56 7.54
CA VAL A 47 0.21 0.95 8.95
C VAL A 47 -1.18 1.33 9.44
N MET A 48 -1.92 2.10 8.65
CA MET A 48 -3.30 2.48 8.98
C MET A 48 -4.22 1.26 9.10
N CYS A 49 -4.06 0.30 8.21
CA CYS A 49 -4.83 -0.94 8.24
C CYS A 49 -4.59 -1.71 9.54
N MET A 50 -3.36 -1.66 10.06
CA MET A 50 -3.01 -2.34 11.30
C MET A 50 -3.73 -1.77 12.52
N GLU A 51 -4.23 -0.53 12.45
CA GLU A 51 -5.00 0.06 13.55
C GLU A 51 -6.33 -0.66 13.77
N GLU A 52 -6.92 -1.20 12.71
CA GLU A 52 -8.23 -1.85 12.77
C GLU A 52 -8.17 -3.36 12.65
N LEU A 53 -7.08 -3.87 12.05
CA LEU A 53 -6.93 -5.30 11.82
C LEU A 53 -6.50 -6.01 13.10
N GLU A 54 -7.25 -7.06 13.46
CA GLU A 54 -6.87 -7.90 14.58
C GLU A 54 -6.31 -9.23 14.08
N LEU A 55 -5.00 -9.38 14.19
CA LEU A 55 -4.35 -10.64 13.92
C LEU A 55 -4.42 -11.53 15.17
N SER A 56 -4.40 -12.85 14.97
CA SER A 56 -4.21 -13.75 16.10
C SER A 56 -2.84 -13.51 16.73
N PRO A 57 -2.65 -13.83 18.01
CA PRO A 57 -1.33 -13.69 18.64
C PRO A 57 -0.23 -14.41 17.88
N LYS A 58 -0.52 -15.59 17.31
CA LYS A 58 0.45 -16.34 16.50
C LYS A 58 0.85 -15.58 15.25
N GLN A 59 -0.11 -14.99 14.55
CA GLN A 59 0.15 -14.24 13.34
C GLN A 59 0.98 -12.99 13.62
N ALA A 60 0.57 -12.20 14.62
CA ALA A 60 1.28 -10.99 14.98
C ALA A 60 2.70 -11.30 15.45
N LYS A 61 2.86 -12.34 16.25
CA LYS A 61 4.16 -12.77 16.74
C LYS A 61 5.07 -13.23 15.61
N ALA A 62 4.49 -13.92 14.62
CA ALA A 62 5.25 -14.37 13.45
C ALA A 62 5.81 -13.18 12.66
N LEU A 63 4.99 -12.15 12.45
CA LEU A 63 5.45 -10.94 11.76
C LEU A 63 6.48 -10.16 12.58
N LEU A 64 6.35 -10.17 13.91
CA LEU A 64 7.31 -9.51 14.78
C LEU A 64 8.73 -10.11 14.71
N ARG A 65 8.85 -11.34 14.24
CA ARG A 65 10.17 -11.99 14.08
C ARG A 65 11.02 -11.35 12.99
N SER A 66 10.37 -10.69 12.03
CA SER A 66 11.09 -10.01 10.97
C SER A 66 11.68 -8.69 11.47
N PRO A 67 12.88 -8.32 11.03
CA PRO A 67 13.43 -6.99 11.33
C PRO A 67 12.72 -5.88 10.59
N CYS A 68 11.96 -6.21 9.52
CA CYS A 68 11.26 -5.22 8.70
C CYS A 68 9.89 -5.75 8.26
N PRO A 69 8.94 -5.94 9.22
CA PRO A 69 7.63 -6.49 8.87
C PRO A 69 6.83 -5.63 7.91
N LEU A 70 6.98 -4.31 7.95
CA LEU A 70 6.28 -3.42 7.03
C LEU A 70 6.75 -3.63 5.59
N ASP A 71 8.05 -3.72 5.38
CA ASP A 71 8.63 -3.96 4.07
C ASP A 71 8.21 -5.33 3.54
N ASP A 72 8.17 -6.34 4.42
CA ASP A 72 7.73 -7.69 4.06
C ASP A 72 6.29 -7.68 3.53
N VAL A 73 5.39 -6.99 4.23
CA VAL A 73 3.99 -6.89 3.82
C VAL A 73 3.87 -6.10 2.51
N TYR A 74 4.63 -5.02 2.38
CA TYR A 74 4.64 -4.24 1.16
C TYR A 74 5.06 -5.09 -0.05
N ASN A 75 6.11 -5.91 0.11
CA ASN A 75 6.57 -6.79 -0.97
C ASN A 75 5.52 -7.83 -1.34
N GLU A 76 4.80 -8.36 -0.36
CA GLU A 76 3.69 -9.28 -0.63
C GLU A 76 2.57 -8.58 -1.41
N PHE A 77 2.24 -7.36 -1.05
CA PHE A 77 1.24 -6.55 -1.76
C PHE A 77 1.72 -6.24 -3.17
N LYS A 78 2.97 -5.87 -3.33
CA LYS A 78 3.58 -5.52 -4.62
C LYS A 78 3.49 -6.68 -5.61
N ASP A 79 3.66 -7.91 -5.15
CA ASP A 79 3.57 -9.09 -6.00
C ASP A 79 2.15 -9.29 -6.56
N ARG A 80 1.15 -8.66 -5.95
CA ARG A 80 -0.26 -8.73 -6.38
C ARG A 80 -0.68 -7.55 -7.26
N GLU A 81 0.24 -6.64 -7.57
CA GLU A 81 -0.05 -5.44 -8.36
C GLU A 81 -0.43 -5.71 -9.81
N VAL A 82 -0.22 -6.91 -10.31
CA VAL A 82 -0.62 -7.27 -11.67
C VAL A 82 -2.09 -6.96 -11.89
N GLU A 83 -2.94 -7.27 -10.92
CA GLU A 83 -4.37 -6.97 -10.98
C GLU A 83 -4.65 -5.47 -11.00
N HIS A 84 -3.87 -4.70 -10.25
CA HIS A 84 -4.03 -3.25 -10.20
C HIS A 84 -3.77 -2.61 -11.56
N MET A 85 -2.69 -3.01 -12.22
CA MET A 85 -2.36 -2.49 -13.55
C MET A 85 -3.40 -2.90 -14.59
N ASP A 86 -3.92 -4.11 -14.50
CA ASP A 86 -4.99 -4.57 -15.38
C ASP A 86 -6.26 -3.76 -15.16
N THR A 87 -6.60 -3.44 -13.91
CA THR A 87 -7.75 -2.61 -13.57
C THR A 87 -7.61 -1.20 -14.15
N ILE A 88 -6.41 -0.62 -14.06
CA ILE A 88 -6.14 0.70 -14.65
C ILE A 88 -6.32 0.65 -16.17
N ARG A 89 -5.77 -0.36 -16.81
CA ARG A 89 -5.87 -0.53 -18.26
C ARG A 89 -7.32 -0.66 -18.68
N ASP A 90 -8.09 -1.51 -18.00
CA ASP A 90 -9.51 -1.70 -18.26
C ASP A 90 -10.28 -0.39 -18.07
N SER A 91 -9.94 0.38 -17.05
CA SER A 91 -10.59 1.67 -16.78
C SER A 91 -10.33 2.67 -17.91
N ILE A 92 -9.12 2.71 -18.44
CA ILE A 92 -8.76 3.56 -19.57
C ILE A 92 -9.59 3.17 -20.79
N GLU A 93 -9.61 1.88 -21.13
CA GLU A 93 -10.35 1.37 -22.28
C GLU A 93 -11.85 1.62 -22.15
N THR A 94 -12.42 1.39 -20.99
CA THR A 94 -13.84 1.61 -20.73
C THR A 94 -14.20 3.08 -20.93
N ARG A 95 -13.37 3.98 -20.40
CA ARG A 95 -13.62 5.41 -20.55
C ARG A 95 -13.54 5.84 -22.02
N ALA A 96 -12.53 5.33 -22.75
CA ALA A 96 -12.37 5.64 -24.16
C ALA A 96 -13.60 5.18 -24.96
N ASN A 97 -14.09 3.98 -24.68
CA ASN A 97 -15.28 3.44 -25.36
C ASN A 97 -16.55 4.23 -25.04
N ASP A 98 -16.69 4.70 -23.79
CA ASP A 98 -17.83 5.53 -23.40
C ASP A 98 -17.85 6.86 -24.15
N VAL A 99 -16.69 7.48 -24.30
CA VAL A 99 -16.57 8.73 -25.05
C VAL A 99 -16.93 8.53 -26.52
N LEU A 100 -16.45 7.45 -27.12
CA LEU A 100 -16.77 7.13 -28.51
C LEU A 100 -18.27 6.91 -28.72
N LYS A 101 -18.94 6.25 -27.79
CA LYS A 101 -20.39 6.07 -27.84
C LYS A 101 -21.13 7.40 -27.79
N ARG A 102 -20.70 8.32 -26.94
CA ARG A 102 -21.32 9.65 -26.83
C ARG A 102 -21.17 10.42 -28.13
N ASP A 103 -19.99 10.41 -28.72
CA ASP A 103 -19.71 11.10 -29.97
C ASP A 103 -20.55 10.52 -31.11
N LYS A 104 -20.64 9.20 -31.18
CA LYS A 104 -21.46 8.52 -32.18
C LYS A 104 -22.94 8.89 -32.05
N ASN A 105 -23.45 8.95 -30.83
CA ASN A 105 -24.83 9.34 -30.58
C ASN A 105 -25.09 10.78 -30.98
N ARG A 106 -24.12 11.67 -30.80
CA ARG A 106 -24.22 13.06 -31.24
C ARG A 106 -24.29 13.16 -32.75
N GLU A 107 -23.47 12.38 -33.45
CA GLU A 107 -23.43 12.40 -34.91
C GLU A 107 -24.70 11.84 -35.52
N SER A 108 -25.43 10.99 -34.80
CA SER A 108 -26.66 10.37 -35.27
C SER A 108 -27.86 11.29 -35.30
N ARG A 109 -27.70 12.50 -34.77
CA ARG A 109 -28.73 13.54 -34.80
C ARG A 109 -28.62 14.38 -36.08
#